data_3ac0eb751dbf17c0e50a8454eb0318fe
#
_entry.id   3ac0eb751dbf17c0e50a8454eb0318fe
#
_cell.length_a   1.000
_cell.length_b   1.000
_cell.length_c   1.000
_cell.angle_alpha   90.00
_cell.angle_beta   90.00
_cell.angle_gamma   90.00
#
_symmetry.space_group_name_H-M   'P 1'
#
loop_
_entity.id
_entity.type
_entity.pdbx_description
1 polymer ?
#
loop_
_entity_poly.entity_id
_entity_poly.type
_entity_poly.pdbx_seq_one_letter_code
_entity_poly.pdbx_strand_id
1 'polypeptide(L)'
;MSTNLEVGIVGLPNVGKSTLFNALTKAGAEAANYPFCTIEPNVGVVEVPDKRIQVLTDMYKPKKTIPAVMRFVDIAGLVAGASKGEGLGNKFLSHIRETDAIAEVVRCFEDSNITHVDGSIDPIRDIETINTELCLADLESAQKRADRIAKVAQCGDKEAKVEYAVLKKVLACLEEGEPARKAGLTKDELPQVKDLNLLTLKPIIYIANVAEDEAGNPDANPNVKRVEEYAAKEGAQVVAVSAKIEAEIAELPDDEAEVFLEELGLPESGLDKLIKASYSLLGLINFFTAGADEVRAWTIVNGTKAQKAAGKIHTDIERGFIRAEIVSYDDLIACGSEQAAKEKGLVRLEGKDYIMQDGDVTYFRFNV
;
A
#
# COMPACT_ATOMS: atom_id res chain seq x y z
N MET A 1 -15.92 1.68 -8.37
CA MET A 1 -15.25 1.67 -7.05
C MET A 1 -14.08 2.62 -7.14
N SER A 2 -14.00 3.59 -6.27
CA SER A 2 -12.83 4.47 -6.17
C SER A 2 -11.61 3.60 -5.90
N THR A 3 -10.55 3.74 -6.67
CA THR A 3 -9.33 2.95 -6.55
C THR A 3 -8.20 3.77 -5.95
N ASN A 4 -8.54 4.64 -5.06
CA ASN A 4 -7.56 5.23 -4.17
C ASN A 4 -7.35 4.22 -3.04
N LEU A 5 -6.43 3.27 -3.27
CA LEU A 5 -6.00 2.35 -2.22
C LEU A 5 -5.18 3.16 -1.20
N GLU A 6 -5.43 2.91 0.06
CA GLU A 6 -4.88 3.66 1.17
C GLU A 6 -4.07 2.76 2.09
N VAL A 7 -2.90 3.22 2.50
CA VAL A 7 -2.05 2.56 3.48
C VAL A 7 -2.10 3.34 4.79
N GLY A 8 -2.56 2.70 5.85
CA GLY A 8 -2.59 3.29 7.18
C GLY A 8 -1.23 3.17 7.87
N ILE A 9 -0.64 4.30 8.25
CA ILE A 9 0.59 4.30 9.04
C ILE A 9 0.20 4.22 10.52
N VAL A 10 0.63 3.16 11.17
CA VAL A 10 0.39 2.90 12.59
C VAL A 10 1.71 2.78 13.35
N GLY A 11 1.67 2.84 14.67
CA GLY A 11 2.84 2.65 15.54
C GLY A 11 2.57 3.16 16.94
N LEU A 12 3.34 2.68 17.90
CA LEU A 12 3.32 3.18 19.27
C LEU A 12 3.79 4.64 19.34
N PRO A 13 3.51 5.35 20.44
CA PRO A 13 4.07 6.69 20.63
C PRO A 13 5.61 6.69 20.58
N ASN A 14 6.18 7.75 20.02
CA ASN A 14 7.63 8.01 19.99
C ASN A 14 8.47 7.00 19.16
N VAL A 15 7.85 6.30 18.21
CA VAL A 15 8.55 5.41 17.25
C VAL A 15 9.06 6.13 15.99
N GLY A 16 8.74 7.42 15.81
CA GLY A 16 9.07 8.21 14.62
C GLY A 16 7.96 8.29 13.58
N LYS A 17 6.75 7.81 13.89
CA LYS A 17 5.60 7.79 12.97
C LYS A 17 5.27 9.16 12.37
N SER A 18 5.11 10.19 13.20
CA SER A 18 4.77 11.55 12.73
C SER A 18 5.91 12.18 11.92
N THR A 19 7.16 11.90 12.27
CA THR A 19 8.33 12.37 11.50
C THR A 19 8.30 11.77 10.09
N LEU A 20 8.08 10.47 10.00
CA LEU A 20 7.98 9.76 8.72
C LEU A 20 6.79 10.25 7.89
N PHE A 21 5.63 10.42 8.50
CA PHE A 21 4.44 10.92 7.80
C PHE A 21 4.62 12.35 7.30
N ASN A 22 5.26 13.22 8.10
CA ASN A 22 5.57 14.59 7.68
C ASN A 22 6.55 14.62 6.49
N ALA A 23 7.56 13.74 6.48
CA ALA A 23 8.46 13.59 5.35
C ALA A 23 7.70 13.13 4.08
N LEU A 24 6.83 12.14 4.21
CA LEU A 24 5.95 11.69 3.11
C LEU A 24 5.06 12.83 2.56
N THR A 25 4.46 13.63 3.44
CA THR A 25 3.56 14.70 3.02
C THR A 25 4.29 15.88 2.40
N LYS A 26 5.53 16.16 2.82
CA LYS A 26 6.38 17.20 2.20
C LYS A 26 6.83 16.76 0.80
N ALA A 27 7.28 15.52 0.64
CA ALA A 27 7.63 14.94 -0.66
C ALA A 27 6.43 14.92 -1.63
N GLY A 28 5.19 14.88 -1.09
CA GLY A 28 3.94 14.93 -1.86
C GLY A 28 3.31 16.32 -2.01
N ALA A 29 3.97 17.40 -1.62
CA ALA A 29 3.39 18.75 -1.54
C ALA A 29 2.82 19.28 -2.88
N GLU A 30 3.23 18.72 -4.02
CA GLU A 30 2.65 19.02 -5.34
C GLU A 30 1.34 18.25 -5.63
N ALA A 31 0.89 17.42 -4.72
CA ALA A 31 -0.35 16.64 -4.86
C ALA A 31 -1.62 17.51 -5.08
N ALA A 32 -1.57 18.79 -4.74
CA ALA A 32 -2.63 19.76 -5.05
C ALA A 32 -2.90 19.91 -6.56
N ASN A 33 -1.98 19.48 -7.41
CA ASN A 33 -2.11 19.52 -8.88
C ASN A 33 -2.82 18.31 -9.48
N TYR A 34 -3.13 17.28 -8.69
CA TYR A 34 -3.80 16.09 -9.21
C TYR A 34 -5.32 16.27 -9.23
N PRO A 35 -5.96 16.09 -10.40
CA PRO A 35 -7.42 16.13 -10.50
C PRO A 35 -8.01 15.02 -9.61
N PHE A 36 -8.98 15.42 -8.77
CA PHE A 36 -9.72 14.55 -7.83
C PHE A 36 -9.05 14.20 -6.49
N CYS A 37 -7.89 14.79 -6.14
CA CYS A 37 -7.38 14.72 -4.78
C CYS A 37 -8.00 15.80 -3.91
N THR A 38 -8.88 15.42 -3.01
CA THR A 38 -9.31 16.27 -1.89
C THR A 38 -8.20 16.26 -0.84
N ILE A 39 -7.81 17.44 -0.36
CA ILE A 39 -6.88 17.55 0.78
C ILE A 39 -7.68 17.19 2.04
N GLU A 40 -7.46 16.00 2.55
CA GLU A 40 -8.04 15.54 3.81
C GLU A 40 -6.99 15.65 4.92
N PRO A 41 -7.36 16.09 6.13
CA PRO A 41 -6.43 16.10 7.27
C PRO A 41 -5.89 14.68 7.51
N ASN A 42 -4.59 14.57 7.76
CA ASN A 42 -3.91 13.29 8.00
C ASN A 42 -3.84 12.32 6.80
N VAL A 43 -4.04 12.81 5.58
CA VAL A 43 -3.82 12.02 4.35
C VAL A 43 -2.70 12.63 3.55
N GLY A 44 -1.62 11.86 3.34
CA GLY A 44 -0.52 12.19 2.45
C GLY A 44 -0.72 11.54 1.09
N VAL A 45 -0.59 12.30 0.01
CA VAL A 45 -0.60 11.80 -1.36
C VAL A 45 0.81 11.92 -1.90
N VAL A 46 1.39 10.80 -2.31
CA VAL A 46 2.78 10.74 -2.78
C VAL A 46 2.85 10.16 -4.17
N GLU A 47 3.81 10.61 -4.95
CA GLU A 47 4.08 10.04 -6.26
C GLU A 47 4.73 8.66 -6.12
N VAL A 48 4.33 7.74 -7.00
CA VAL A 48 4.96 6.42 -7.07
C VAL A 48 6.21 6.54 -7.94
N PRO A 49 7.40 6.25 -7.40
CA PRO A 49 8.64 6.32 -8.15
C PRO A 49 8.65 5.32 -9.31
N ASP A 50 8.50 5.80 -10.53
CA ASP A 50 8.50 4.99 -11.75
C ASP A 50 9.30 5.68 -12.86
N LYS A 51 10.52 5.23 -13.09
CA LYS A 51 11.42 5.82 -14.10
C LYS A 51 10.86 5.75 -15.53
N ARG A 52 9.91 4.84 -15.78
CA ARG A 52 9.32 4.66 -17.11
C ARG A 52 8.53 5.88 -17.56
N ILE A 53 7.90 6.59 -16.62
CA ILE A 53 7.11 7.78 -16.99
C ILE A 53 8.00 8.92 -17.51
N GLN A 54 9.21 9.09 -16.94
CA GLN A 54 10.16 10.09 -17.41
C GLN A 54 10.65 9.77 -18.82
N VAL A 55 10.99 8.51 -19.10
CA VAL A 55 11.42 8.08 -20.43
C VAL A 55 10.32 8.27 -21.48
N LEU A 56 9.06 7.97 -21.14
CA LEU A 56 7.92 8.25 -22.00
C LEU A 56 7.71 9.76 -22.20
N THR A 57 7.92 10.57 -21.17
CA THR A 57 7.85 12.04 -21.26
C THR A 57 8.88 12.57 -22.24
N ASP A 58 10.12 12.11 -22.15
CA ASP A 58 11.20 12.53 -23.06
C ASP A 58 10.94 12.08 -24.50
N MET A 59 10.30 10.92 -24.70
CA MET A 59 9.95 10.40 -26.03
C MET A 59 8.82 11.18 -26.69
N TYR A 60 7.71 11.42 -25.94
CA TYR A 60 6.51 12.04 -26.50
C TYR A 60 6.46 13.56 -26.38
N LYS A 61 7.29 14.15 -25.50
CA LYS A 61 7.35 15.59 -25.18
C LYS A 61 5.95 16.19 -24.96
N PRO A 62 5.16 15.63 -24.03
CA PRO A 62 3.79 16.03 -23.80
C PRO A 62 3.70 17.42 -23.19
N LYS A 63 2.51 18.03 -23.25
CA LYS A 63 2.21 19.27 -22.51
C LYS A 63 2.13 19.03 -21.00
N LYS A 64 1.77 17.79 -20.59
CA LYS A 64 1.58 17.43 -19.20
C LYS A 64 2.01 15.97 -18.95
N THR A 65 2.72 15.76 -17.83
CA THR A 65 3.05 14.43 -17.31
C THR A 65 2.35 14.22 -15.97
N ILE A 66 1.70 13.08 -15.79
CA ILE A 66 0.98 12.74 -14.55
C ILE A 66 1.45 11.37 -14.07
N PRO A 67 2.27 11.28 -13.01
CA PRO A 67 2.68 10.03 -12.40
C PRO A 67 1.52 9.34 -11.68
N ALA A 68 1.71 8.07 -11.32
CA ALA A 68 0.85 7.38 -10.41
C ALA A 68 1.03 7.93 -9.00
N VAL A 69 -0.03 7.91 -8.20
CA VAL A 69 0.02 8.37 -6.81
C VAL A 69 -0.51 7.30 -5.87
N MET A 70 -0.02 7.34 -4.63
CA MET A 70 -0.45 6.50 -3.52
C MET A 70 -0.85 7.37 -2.34
N ARG A 71 -1.81 6.89 -1.54
CA ARG A 71 -2.30 7.59 -0.35
C ARG A 71 -1.82 6.89 0.90
N PHE A 72 -1.24 7.67 1.80
CA PHE A 72 -0.89 7.26 3.15
C PHE A 72 -1.75 8.03 4.15
N VAL A 73 -2.25 7.33 5.16
CA VAL A 73 -3.12 7.92 6.19
C VAL A 73 -2.38 7.84 7.53
N ASP A 74 -2.14 9.00 8.16
CA ASP A 74 -1.61 9.02 9.53
C ASP A 74 -2.71 8.62 10.51
N ILE A 75 -2.56 7.45 11.10
CA ILE A 75 -3.48 6.97 12.11
C ILE A 75 -2.89 7.27 13.50
N ALA A 76 -3.63 8.04 14.29
CA ALA A 76 -3.17 8.44 15.64
C ALA A 76 -2.69 7.24 16.43
N GLY A 77 -1.58 7.42 17.18
CA GLY A 77 -0.90 6.32 17.84
C GLY A 77 -1.79 5.50 18.79
N LEU A 78 -1.60 4.19 18.73
CA LEU A 78 -2.25 3.24 19.63
C LEU A 78 -1.65 3.35 21.03
N VAL A 79 -2.50 3.33 22.04
CA VAL A 79 -2.11 3.08 23.44
C VAL A 79 -2.68 1.72 23.83
N ALA A 80 -1.93 0.95 24.60
CA ALA A 80 -2.40 -0.33 25.14
C ALA A 80 -3.78 -0.16 25.82
N GLY A 81 -4.73 -1.07 25.54
CA GLY A 81 -6.11 -0.99 26.03
C GLY A 81 -7.08 -0.25 25.10
N ALA A 82 -6.69 0.08 23.88
CA ALA A 82 -7.53 0.78 22.91
C ALA A 82 -8.79 0.00 22.54
N SER A 83 -8.74 -1.32 22.53
CA SER A 83 -9.88 -2.20 22.25
C SER A 83 -10.93 -2.21 23.36
N LYS A 84 -10.56 -1.86 24.59
CA LYS A 84 -11.43 -1.82 25.79
C LYS A 84 -11.87 -0.41 26.17
N GLY A 85 -11.31 0.63 25.52
CA GLY A 85 -11.52 2.03 25.88
C GLY A 85 -12.67 2.68 25.12
N GLU A 86 -13.43 3.53 25.84
CA GLU A 86 -14.37 4.47 25.18
C GLU A 86 -13.56 5.63 24.56
N GLY A 87 -13.83 5.98 23.28
CA GLY A 87 -13.33 7.20 22.66
C GLY A 87 -12.18 7.03 21.67
N LEU A 88 -10.94 7.35 22.05
CA LEU A 88 -9.81 7.45 21.12
C LEU A 88 -9.40 6.09 20.49
N GLY A 89 -9.47 5.00 21.24
CA GLY A 89 -9.14 3.65 20.75
C GLY A 89 -10.10 3.19 19.64
N ASN A 90 -11.41 3.43 19.80
CA ASN A 90 -12.40 3.08 18.78
C ASN A 90 -12.23 3.90 17.50
N LYS A 91 -11.82 5.17 17.58
CA LYS A 91 -11.49 5.99 16.42
C LYS A 91 -10.26 5.45 15.68
N PHE A 92 -9.22 5.07 16.40
CA PHE A 92 -8.02 4.44 15.85
C PHE A 92 -8.39 3.19 15.03
N LEU A 93 -9.12 2.26 15.63
CA LEU A 93 -9.55 1.02 14.97
C LEU A 93 -10.47 1.31 13.75
N SER A 94 -11.33 2.33 13.84
CA SER A 94 -12.18 2.75 12.71
C SER A 94 -11.36 3.25 11.53
N HIS A 95 -10.35 4.08 11.77
CA HIS A 95 -9.49 4.58 10.70
C HIS A 95 -8.69 3.44 10.03
N ILE A 96 -8.17 2.47 10.80
CA ILE A 96 -7.52 1.30 10.19
C ILE A 96 -8.52 0.51 9.33
N ARG A 97 -9.81 0.38 9.74
CA ARG A 97 -10.81 -0.33 8.94
C ARG A 97 -11.00 0.26 7.54
N GLU A 98 -10.83 1.56 7.40
CA GLU A 98 -11.00 2.29 6.14
C GLU A 98 -9.81 2.11 5.19
N THR A 99 -8.62 1.77 5.67
CA THR A 99 -7.42 1.55 4.84
C THR A 99 -7.38 0.16 4.21
N ASP A 100 -6.58 -0.01 3.15
CA ASP A 100 -6.42 -1.28 2.43
C ASP A 100 -5.24 -2.11 2.92
N ALA A 101 -4.22 -1.48 3.49
CA ALA A 101 -3.04 -2.10 4.07
C ALA A 101 -2.57 -1.32 5.30
N ILE A 102 -1.72 -1.94 6.09
CA ILE A 102 -1.10 -1.36 7.29
C ILE A 102 0.40 -1.24 7.07
N ALA A 103 0.95 -0.07 7.38
CA ALA A 103 2.38 0.17 7.50
C ALA A 103 2.70 0.47 8.98
N GLU A 104 3.30 -0.50 9.67
CA GLU A 104 3.59 -0.39 11.09
C GLU A 104 5.01 0.11 11.32
N VAL A 105 5.13 1.29 11.94
CA VAL A 105 6.42 1.88 12.31
C VAL A 105 6.89 1.31 13.62
N VAL A 106 8.05 0.66 13.59
CA VAL A 106 8.66 -0.02 14.71
C VAL A 106 9.98 0.65 15.07
N ARG A 107 10.17 1.01 16.33
CA ARG A 107 11.40 1.66 16.77
C ARG A 107 12.54 0.65 16.88
N CYS A 108 13.58 0.84 16.08
CA CYS A 108 14.82 0.05 16.09
C CYS A 108 16.05 0.89 16.48
N PHE A 109 15.90 2.19 16.71
CA PHE A 109 16.98 3.12 17.09
C PHE A 109 17.01 3.39 18.59
N GLU A 110 18.20 3.68 19.12
CA GLU A 110 18.41 4.14 20.47
C GLU A 110 18.58 5.67 20.50
N ASP A 111 17.83 6.35 21.36
CA ASP A 111 17.99 7.79 21.62
C ASP A 111 17.59 8.07 23.09
N SER A 112 18.56 8.52 23.87
CA SER A 112 18.36 8.82 25.31
C SER A 112 17.42 10.00 25.57
N ASN A 113 17.22 10.87 24.58
CA ASN A 113 16.32 12.02 24.66
C ASN A 113 14.87 11.68 24.35
N ILE A 114 14.62 10.50 23.75
CA ILE A 114 13.29 10.05 23.34
C ILE A 114 12.87 8.90 24.26
N THR A 115 11.96 9.18 25.19
CA THR A 115 11.45 8.17 26.11
C THR A 115 10.62 7.12 25.37
N HIS A 116 10.91 5.83 25.59
CA HIS A 116 10.04 4.75 25.15
C HIS A 116 8.87 4.57 26.12
N VAL A 117 7.68 4.22 25.62
CA VAL A 117 6.46 4.05 26.46
C VAL A 117 6.68 3.01 27.56
N ASP A 118 7.38 1.91 27.27
CA ASP A 118 7.66 0.82 28.20
C ASP A 118 9.07 0.88 28.81
N GLY A 119 9.77 2.01 28.67
CA GLY A 119 11.08 2.25 29.29
C GLY A 119 12.27 1.50 28.66
N SER A 120 12.04 0.60 27.71
CA SER A 120 13.10 -0.13 26.97
C SER A 120 12.66 -0.36 25.51
N ILE A 121 13.63 -0.41 24.61
CA ILE A 121 13.38 -0.70 23.21
C ILE A 121 13.28 -2.22 23.04
N ASP A 122 12.13 -2.68 22.58
CA ASP A 122 11.89 -4.06 22.16
C ASP A 122 10.90 -4.10 21.01
N PRO A 123 11.38 -4.14 19.75
CA PRO A 123 10.55 -4.04 18.57
C PRO A 123 9.51 -5.16 18.49
N ILE A 124 9.81 -6.35 18.99
CA ILE A 124 8.88 -7.48 18.92
C ILE A 124 7.71 -7.28 19.90
N ARG A 125 8.01 -6.88 21.12
CA ARG A 125 6.97 -6.52 22.10
C ARG A 125 6.06 -5.41 21.56
N ASP A 126 6.63 -4.42 20.88
CA ASP A 126 5.88 -3.28 20.32
C ASP A 126 4.93 -3.75 19.20
N ILE A 127 5.39 -4.62 18.32
CA ILE A 127 4.57 -5.27 17.27
C ILE A 127 3.45 -6.12 17.92
N GLU A 128 3.80 -6.95 18.90
CA GLU A 128 2.83 -7.83 19.58
C GLU A 128 1.76 -7.02 20.33
N THR A 129 2.12 -5.86 20.87
CA THR A 129 1.17 -4.95 21.52
C THR A 129 0.11 -4.47 20.53
N ILE A 130 0.52 -4.01 19.33
CA ILE A 130 -0.42 -3.55 18.29
C ILE A 130 -1.24 -4.73 17.77
N ASN A 131 -0.60 -5.86 17.43
CA ASN A 131 -1.29 -7.04 16.94
C ASN A 131 -2.35 -7.55 17.94
N THR A 132 -2.06 -7.53 19.23
CA THR A 132 -3.01 -7.94 20.29
C THR A 132 -4.27 -7.07 20.26
N GLU A 133 -4.12 -5.75 20.17
CA GLU A 133 -5.27 -4.83 20.14
C GLU A 133 -6.12 -5.04 18.86
N LEU A 134 -5.47 -5.26 17.71
CA LEU A 134 -6.16 -5.56 16.46
C LEU A 134 -6.90 -6.90 16.53
N CYS A 135 -6.26 -7.94 17.10
CA CYS A 135 -6.88 -9.26 17.29
C CYS A 135 -8.11 -9.19 18.20
N LEU A 136 -8.03 -8.45 19.31
CA LEU A 136 -9.16 -8.28 20.23
C LEU A 136 -10.34 -7.58 19.57
N ALA A 137 -10.09 -6.55 18.76
CA ALA A 137 -11.15 -5.85 18.01
C ALA A 137 -11.81 -6.76 16.96
N ASP A 138 -11.01 -7.58 16.29
CA ASP A 138 -11.52 -8.53 15.29
C ASP A 138 -12.26 -9.68 15.94
N LEU A 139 -11.79 -10.18 17.08
CA LEU A 139 -12.45 -11.24 17.86
C LEU A 139 -13.86 -10.81 18.26
N GLU A 140 -14.02 -9.59 18.78
CA GLU A 140 -15.35 -9.06 19.11
C GLU A 140 -16.28 -8.99 17.88
N SER A 141 -15.75 -8.51 16.74
CA SER A 141 -16.52 -8.37 15.51
C SER A 141 -16.90 -9.73 14.92
N ALA A 142 -15.95 -10.67 14.87
CA ALA A 142 -16.16 -12.01 14.36
C ALA A 142 -17.13 -12.83 15.25
N GLN A 143 -17.01 -12.69 16.58
CA GLN A 143 -17.91 -13.37 17.52
C GLN A 143 -19.36 -12.89 17.38
N LYS A 144 -19.57 -11.57 17.31
CA LYS A 144 -20.91 -11.00 17.06
C LYS A 144 -21.53 -11.51 15.77
N ARG A 145 -20.72 -11.66 14.71
CA ARG A 145 -21.20 -12.21 13.42
C ARG A 145 -21.49 -13.68 13.54
N ALA A 146 -20.62 -14.46 14.16
CA ALA A 146 -20.80 -15.90 14.37
C ALA A 146 -22.08 -16.20 15.16
N ASP A 147 -22.38 -15.47 16.23
CA ASP A 147 -23.59 -15.64 17.05
C ASP A 147 -24.88 -15.40 16.25
N ARG A 148 -24.86 -14.44 15.32
CA ARG A 148 -26.00 -14.15 14.43
C ARG A 148 -26.20 -15.25 13.40
N ILE A 149 -25.11 -15.66 12.72
CA ILE A 149 -25.18 -16.60 11.60
C ILE A 149 -25.41 -18.03 12.09
N ALA A 150 -24.96 -18.40 13.30
CA ALA A 150 -25.13 -19.73 13.88
C ALA A 150 -26.59 -20.20 13.86
N LYS A 151 -27.54 -19.32 14.22
CA LYS A 151 -28.97 -19.63 14.23
C LYS A 151 -29.50 -19.93 12.83
N VAL A 152 -29.08 -19.15 11.83
CA VAL A 152 -29.47 -19.31 10.44
C VAL A 152 -28.87 -20.59 9.85
N ALA A 153 -27.62 -20.88 10.18
CA ALA A 153 -26.94 -22.10 9.77
C ALA A 153 -27.58 -23.36 10.34
N GLN A 154 -28.07 -23.30 11.60
CA GLN A 154 -28.82 -24.38 12.24
C GLN A 154 -30.18 -24.65 11.57
N CYS A 155 -30.84 -23.64 11.01
CA CYS A 155 -32.07 -23.76 10.25
C CYS A 155 -31.89 -24.40 8.87
N GLY A 156 -30.66 -24.75 8.49
CA GLY A 156 -30.38 -25.53 7.26
C GLY A 156 -29.90 -24.70 6.07
N ASP A 157 -29.77 -23.39 6.22
CA ASP A 157 -29.27 -22.50 5.17
C ASP A 157 -27.81 -22.87 4.79
N LYS A 158 -27.57 -23.10 3.49
CA LYS A 158 -26.28 -23.58 2.98
C LYS A 158 -25.20 -22.51 3.00
N GLU A 159 -25.53 -21.29 2.65
CA GLU A 159 -24.58 -20.16 2.61
C GLU A 159 -24.16 -19.79 4.03
N ALA A 160 -25.12 -19.72 4.96
CA ALA A 160 -24.86 -19.50 6.37
C ALA A 160 -23.97 -20.58 7.00
N LYS A 161 -24.10 -21.84 6.59
CA LYS A 161 -23.22 -22.93 7.06
C LYS A 161 -21.78 -22.74 6.60
N VAL A 162 -21.57 -22.30 5.34
CA VAL A 162 -20.23 -22.03 4.81
C VAL A 162 -19.62 -20.84 5.54
N GLU A 163 -20.33 -19.72 5.66
CA GLU A 163 -19.88 -18.56 6.38
C GLU A 163 -19.52 -18.89 7.84
N TYR A 164 -20.38 -19.62 8.53
CA TYR A 164 -20.13 -20.02 9.93
C TYR A 164 -18.90 -20.90 10.09
N ALA A 165 -18.64 -21.81 9.13
CA ALA A 165 -17.44 -22.64 9.14
C ALA A 165 -16.16 -21.80 8.97
N VAL A 166 -16.17 -20.78 8.10
CA VAL A 166 -15.06 -19.85 7.90
C VAL A 166 -14.84 -18.99 9.16
N LEU A 167 -15.93 -18.46 9.74
CA LEU A 167 -15.84 -17.69 10.99
C LEU A 167 -15.24 -18.49 12.14
N LYS A 168 -15.52 -19.79 12.24
CA LYS A 168 -14.88 -20.64 13.25
C LYS A 168 -13.36 -20.74 13.08
N LYS A 169 -12.87 -20.81 11.85
CA LYS A 169 -11.40 -20.79 11.60
C LYS A 169 -10.79 -19.47 12.06
N VAL A 170 -11.45 -18.35 11.71
CA VAL A 170 -11.01 -17.02 12.11
C VAL A 170 -11.00 -16.87 13.63
N LEU A 171 -12.09 -17.27 14.30
CA LEU A 171 -12.21 -17.18 15.75
C LEU A 171 -11.14 -18.00 16.45
N ALA A 172 -10.92 -19.27 16.03
CA ALA A 172 -9.89 -20.11 16.64
C ALA A 172 -8.48 -19.47 16.53
N CYS A 173 -8.17 -18.82 15.41
CA CYS A 173 -6.91 -18.13 15.22
C CYS A 173 -6.78 -16.90 16.14
N LEU A 174 -7.84 -16.07 16.20
CA LEU A 174 -7.87 -14.86 17.03
C LEU A 174 -7.88 -15.17 18.55
N GLU A 175 -8.51 -16.26 18.97
CA GLU A 175 -8.52 -16.73 20.37
C GLU A 175 -7.13 -17.16 20.86
N GLU A 176 -6.27 -17.63 19.94
CA GLU A 176 -4.87 -17.93 20.20
C GLU A 176 -3.97 -16.68 20.19
N GLY A 177 -4.55 -15.49 19.94
CA GLY A 177 -3.84 -14.22 19.83
C GLY A 177 -3.14 -14.02 18.49
N GLU A 178 -3.43 -14.89 17.50
CA GLU A 178 -2.84 -14.82 16.19
C GLU A 178 -3.72 -14.03 15.21
N PRO A 179 -3.12 -13.22 14.30
CA PRO A 179 -3.88 -12.43 13.32
C PRO A 179 -4.66 -13.33 12.35
N ALA A 180 -5.87 -12.91 11.96
CA ALA A 180 -6.75 -13.66 11.07
C ALA A 180 -6.12 -14.04 9.70
N ARG A 181 -5.08 -13.31 9.24
CA ARG A 181 -4.29 -13.66 8.04
C ARG A 181 -3.57 -15.00 8.18
N LYS A 182 -3.36 -15.51 9.40
CA LYS A 182 -2.80 -16.84 9.70
C LYS A 182 -3.86 -17.95 9.80
N ALA A 183 -5.15 -17.64 9.70
CA ALA A 183 -6.23 -18.63 9.81
C ALA A 183 -6.30 -19.62 8.63
N GLY A 184 -5.41 -19.53 7.64
CA GLY A 184 -5.32 -20.45 6.52
C GLY A 184 -6.55 -20.43 5.60
N LEU A 185 -7.20 -19.26 5.43
CA LEU A 185 -8.36 -19.12 4.57
C LEU A 185 -7.99 -19.29 3.09
N THR A 186 -8.78 -20.05 2.36
CA THR A 186 -8.64 -20.19 0.92
C THR A 186 -9.19 -18.96 0.18
N LYS A 187 -8.85 -18.82 -1.12
CA LYS A 187 -9.38 -17.75 -1.98
C LYS A 187 -10.92 -17.77 -2.06
N ASP A 188 -11.54 -18.93 -1.93
CA ASP A 188 -13.01 -19.09 -1.97
C ASP A 188 -13.65 -18.79 -0.60
N GLU A 189 -12.89 -18.88 0.48
CA GLU A 189 -13.36 -18.57 1.84
C GLU A 189 -13.25 -17.07 2.18
N LEU A 190 -12.24 -16.36 1.66
CA LEU A 190 -12.05 -14.93 1.91
C LEU A 190 -13.30 -14.06 1.65
N PRO A 191 -14.08 -14.28 0.57
CA PRO A 191 -15.30 -13.51 0.33
C PRO A 191 -16.34 -13.62 1.45
N GLN A 192 -16.36 -14.75 2.22
CA GLN A 192 -17.34 -15.00 3.27
C GLN A 192 -17.17 -14.08 4.50
N VAL A 193 -15.96 -13.54 4.70
CA VAL A 193 -15.62 -12.66 5.82
C VAL A 193 -15.25 -11.24 5.39
N LYS A 194 -15.34 -10.95 4.08
CA LYS A 194 -14.95 -9.67 3.50
C LYS A 194 -15.70 -8.49 4.12
N ASP A 195 -17.00 -8.64 4.32
CA ASP A 195 -17.88 -7.57 4.85
C ASP A 195 -17.58 -7.22 6.32
N LEU A 196 -16.83 -8.07 7.02
CA LEU A 196 -16.39 -7.77 8.39
C LEU A 196 -15.25 -6.75 8.44
N ASN A 197 -14.56 -6.53 7.32
CA ASN A 197 -13.39 -5.65 7.24
C ASN A 197 -12.42 -5.88 8.40
N LEU A 198 -12.06 -7.17 8.63
CA LEU A 198 -11.18 -7.56 9.71
C LEU A 198 -9.82 -6.85 9.55
N LEU A 199 -9.36 -6.24 10.64
CA LEU A 199 -8.11 -5.48 10.68
C LEU A 199 -6.92 -6.39 10.46
N THR A 200 -6.94 -7.56 11.06
CA THR A 200 -5.85 -8.55 11.01
C THR A 200 -5.85 -9.42 9.74
N LEU A 201 -6.82 -9.24 8.83
CA LEU A 201 -6.77 -9.77 7.46
C LEU A 201 -6.06 -8.85 6.49
N LYS A 202 -5.89 -7.57 6.85
CA LYS A 202 -5.20 -6.61 5.99
C LYS A 202 -3.74 -7.01 5.80
N PRO A 203 -3.19 -6.83 4.59
CA PRO A 203 -1.75 -6.98 4.37
C PRO A 203 -0.99 -5.95 5.20
N ILE A 204 0.18 -6.34 5.70
CA ILE A 204 1.01 -5.52 6.59
C ILE A 204 2.44 -5.44 6.07
N ILE A 205 3.05 -4.28 6.27
CA ILE A 205 4.47 -4.03 6.10
C ILE A 205 5.02 -3.42 7.39
N TYR A 206 6.19 -3.88 7.83
CA TYR A 206 6.88 -3.31 8.99
C TYR A 206 7.92 -2.30 8.53
N ILE A 207 7.92 -1.13 9.15
CA ILE A 207 8.89 -0.06 8.92
C ILE A 207 9.83 -0.05 10.11
N ALA A 208 11.01 -0.65 9.94
CA ALA A 208 12.06 -0.63 10.94
C ALA A 208 12.73 0.74 10.94
N ASN A 209 12.35 1.62 11.88
CA ASN A 209 12.92 2.95 11.98
C ASN A 209 14.26 2.90 12.72
N VAL A 210 15.35 3.19 12.00
CA VAL A 210 16.73 3.11 12.48
C VAL A 210 17.34 4.50 12.72
N ALA A 211 18.48 4.56 13.41
CA ALA A 211 19.25 5.78 13.58
C ALA A 211 19.86 6.27 12.25
N GLU A 212 20.31 7.52 12.22
CA GLU A 212 20.88 8.14 11.03
C GLU A 212 22.15 7.43 10.55
N ASP A 213 23.03 7.09 11.46
CA ASP A 213 24.30 6.39 11.20
C ASP A 213 24.10 4.92 10.79
N GLU A 214 22.93 4.37 11.00
CA GLU A 214 22.58 3.00 10.60
C GLU A 214 21.88 2.92 9.25
N ALA A 215 21.43 4.04 8.67
CA ALA A 215 20.63 4.07 7.45
C ALA A 215 21.35 3.45 6.24
N GLY A 216 22.68 3.63 6.16
CA GLY A 216 23.52 3.05 5.09
C GLY A 216 23.74 1.53 5.23
N ASN A 217 23.54 0.96 6.43
CA ASN A 217 23.71 -0.47 6.68
C ASN A 217 22.75 -0.97 7.79
N PRO A 218 21.45 -0.92 7.56
CA PRO A 218 20.44 -1.27 8.55
C PRO A 218 20.50 -2.75 8.98
N ASP A 219 21.04 -3.61 8.11
CA ASP A 219 21.22 -5.04 8.41
C ASP A 219 22.22 -5.31 9.55
N ALA A 220 23.07 -4.34 9.90
CA ALA A 220 23.94 -4.44 11.05
C ALA A 220 23.19 -4.31 12.39
N ASN A 221 22.02 -3.66 12.38
CA ASN A 221 21.21 -3.44 13.57
C ASN A 221 20.53 -4.74 14.03
N PRO A 222 20.76 -5.23 15.27
CA PRO A 222 20.17 -6.47 15.76
C PRO A 222 18.63 -6.39 15.90
N ASN A 223 18.07 -5.20 16.13
CA ASN A 223 16.63 -5.01 16.22
C ASN A 223 15.96 -5.14 14.86
N VAL A 224 16.59 -4.66 13.78
CA VAL A 224 16.11 -4.85 12.40
C VAL A 224 16.03 -6.33 12.08
N LYS A 225 17.09 -7.11 12.36
CA LYS A 225 17.09 -8.56 12.14
C LYS A 225 15.95 -9.27 12.90
N ARG A 226 15.71 -8.89 14.15
CA ARG A 226 14.59 -9.45 14.92
C ARG A 226 13.24 -9.16 14.27
N VAL A 227 13.04 -7.95 13.72
CA VAL A 227 11.82 -7.58 13.00
C VAL A 227 11.70 -8.40 11.71
N GLU A 228 12.79 -8.58 10.97
CA GLU A 228 12.80 -9.40 9.74
C GLU A 228 12.47 -10.87 10.04
N GLU A 229 13.04 -11.45 11.09
CA GLU A 229 12.72 -12.82 11.54
C GLU A 229 11.26 -12.98 11.95
N TYR A 230 10.70 -11.95 12.59
CA TYR A 230 9.28 -11.92 12.96
C TYR A 230 8.39 -11.83 11.72
N ALA A 231 8.67 -10.88 10.84
CA ALA A 231 7.93 -10.64 9.61
C ALA A 231 7.93 -11.86 8.68
N ALA A 232 9.07 -12.56 8.57
CA ALA A 232 9.21 -13.75 7.75
C ALA A 232 8.24 -14.88 8.16
N LYS A 233 7.94 -15.02 9.47
CA LYS A 233 6.97 -16.01 9.98
C LYS A 233 5.54 -15.70 9.55
N GLU A 234 5.25 -14.44 9.25
CA GLU A 234 3.94 -13.97 8.78
C GLU A 234 3.87 -13.79 7.26
N GLY A 235 4.99 -13.93 6.56
CA GLY A 235 5.09 -13.61 5.13
C GLY A 235 4.98 -12.11 4.85
N ALA A 236 5.26 -11.26 5.84
CA ALA A 236 5.25 -9.82 5.73
C ALA A 236 6.61 -9.29 5.27
N GLN A 237 6.62 -8.08 4.69
CA GLN A 237 7.85 -7.38 4.27
C GLN A 237 8.32 -6.43 5.37
N VAL A 238 9.63 -6.17 5.39
CA VAL A 238 10.25 -5.14 6.23
C VAL A 238 10.94 -4.12 5.35
N VAL A 239 10.79 -2.85 5.69
CA VAL A 239 11.54 -1.74 5.08
C VAL A 239 12.25 -0.99 6.20
N ALA A 240 13.57 -0.98 6.15
CA ALA A 240 14.37 -0.18 7.06
C ALA A 240 14.45 1.26 6.55
N VAL A 241 14.12 2.24 7.42
CA VAL A 241 14.06 3.66 7.10
C VAL A 241 14.60 4.45 8.28
N SER A 242 15.37 5.50 8.05
CA SER A 242 15.64 6.52 9.07
C SER A 242 14.69 7.69 8.87
N ALA A 243 13.63 7.75 9.68
CA ALA A 243 12.64 8.82 9.58
C ALA A 243 13.25 10.23 9.69
N LYS A 244 14.40 10.35 10.36
CA LYS A 244 15.11 11.62 10.50
C LYS A 244 15.80 12.00 9.19
N ILE A 245 16.53 11.07 8.55
CA ILE A 245 17.13 11.31 7.22
C ILE A 245 16.06 11.65 6.19
N GLU A 246 14.94 10.91 6.19
CA GLU A 246 13.84 11.20 5.27
C GLU A 246 13.25 12.60 5.47
N ALA A 247 13.16 13.06 6.71
CA ALA A 247 12.72 14.41 7.00
C ALA A 247 13.71 15.49 6.52
N GLU A 248 15.01 15.21 6.56
CA GLU A 248 16.05 16.07 6.03
C GLU A 248 16.01 16.11 4.50
N ILE A 249 15.95 14.96 3.84
CA ILE A 249 15.83 14.85 2.37
C ILE A 249 14.61 15.62 1.86
N ALA A 250 13.47 15.50 2.54
CA ALA A 250 12.23 16.18 2.16
C ALA A 250 12.28 17.71 2.26
N GLU A 251 13.33 18.29 2.83
CA GLU A 251 13.56 19.72 2.89
C GLU A 251 14.54 20.23 1.82
N LEU A 252 15.24 19.32 1.14
CA LEU A 252 16.22 19.63 0.12
C LEU A 252 15.57 19.77 -1.28
N PRO A 253 16.13 20.62 -2.16
CA PRO A 253 15.83 20.54 -3.59
C PRO A 253 16.25 19.18 -4.17
N ASP A 254 15.60 18.75 -5.25
CA ASP A 254 15.81 17.41 -5.83
C ASP A 254 17.27 17.10 -6.18
N ASP A 255 17.99 18.10 -6.74
CA ASP A 255 19.41 17.96 -7.10
C ASP A 255 20.33 17.84 -5.87
N GLU A 256 20.01 18.51 -4.77
CA GLU A 256 20.73 18.40 -3.50
C GLU A 256 20.37 17.08 -2.79
N ALA A 257 19.12 16.63 -2.89
CA ALA A 257 18.66 15.37 -2.32
C ALA A 257 19.39 14.17 -2.93
N GLU A 258 19.60 14.16 -4.25
CA GLU A 258 20.37 13.10 -4.93
C GLU A 258 21.83 13.05 -4.43
N VAL A 259 22.49 14.19 -4.31
CA VAL A 259 23.86 14.28 -3.78
C VAL A 259 23.93 13.79 -2.33
N PHE A 260 22.95 14.17 -1.51
CA PHE A 260 22.88 13.76 -0.12
C PHE A 260 22.71 12.22 0.03
N LEU A 261 21.88 11.61 -0.82
CA LEU A 261 21.74 10.15 -0.87
C LEU A 261 23.03 9.46 -1.29
N GLU A 262 23.76 10.00 -2.29
CA GLU A 262 25.06 9.46 -2.72
C GLU A 262 26.10 9.54 -1.60
N GLU A 263 26.17 10.65 -0.86
CA GLU A 263 27.08 10.83 0.28
C GLU A 263 26.82 9.81 1.41
N LEU A 264 25.53 9.46 1.62
CA LEU A 264 25.12 8.43 2.58
C LEU A 264 25.30 6.99 2.04
N GLY A 265 25.65 6.84 0.77
CA GLY A 265 25.75 5.52 0.11
C GLY A 265 24.39 4.85 -0.09
N LEU A 266 23.32 5.61 -0.15
CA LEU A 266 21.95 5.13 -0.35
C LEU A 266 21.60 5.18 -1.85
N PRO A 267 21.20 4.07 -2.49
CA PRO A 267 20.83 4.05 -3.90
C PRO A 267 19.45 4.71 -4.18
N GLU A 268 18.63 4.84 -3.14
CA GLU A 268 17.33 5.48 -3.15
C GLU A 268 16.88 5.80 -1.71
N SER A 269 15.92 6.70 -1.56
CA SER A 269 15.37 7.06 -0.26
C SER A 269 14.62 5.90 0.40
N GLY A 270 14.50 5.93 1.71
CA GLY A 270 13.68 4.95 2.45
C GLY A 270 12.20 5.13 2.15
N LEU A 271 11.74 6.36 1.86
CA LEU A 271 10.38 6.64 1.43
C LEU A 271 10.08 6.00 0.07
N ASP A 272 10.98 6.07 -0.90
CA ASP A 272 10.82 5.41 -2.20
C ASP A 272 10.70 3.90 -2.05
N LYS A 273 11.54 3.29 -1.18
CA LYS A 273 11.45 1.86 -0.84
C LYS A 273 10.10 1.53 -0.22
N LEU A 274 9.62 2.35 0.72
CA LEU A 274 8.33 2.16 1.38
C LEU A 274 7.16 2.26 0.38
N ILE A 275 7.18 3.25 -0.51
CA ILE A 275 6.14 3.43 -1.54
C ILE A 275 6.11 2.21 -2.48
N LYS A 276 7.26 1.78 -2.99
CA LYS A 276 7.38 0.61 -3.87
C LYS A 276 6.93 -0.68 -3.17
N ALA A 277 7.35 -0.88 -1.93
CA ALA A 277 6.96 -2.04 -1.14
C ALA A 277 5.45 -2.06 -0.86
N SER A 278 4.85 -0.93 -0.51
CA SER A 278 3.42 -0.77 -0.31
C SER A 278 2.63 -1.02 -1.59
N TYR A 279 3.15 -0.56 -2.71
CA TYR A 279 2.58 -0.78 -4.04
C TYR A 279 2.55 -2.26 -4.40
N SER A 280 3.66 -2.95 -4.19
CA SER A 280 3.79 -4.40 -4.37
C SER A 280 2.87 -5.18 -3.42
N LEU A 281 2.80 -4.77 -2.14
CA LEU A 281 1.96 -5.40 -1.12
C LEU A 281 0.48 -5.41 -1.51
N LEU A 282 0.01 -4.32 -2.13
CA LEU A 282 -1.35 -4.18 -2.62
C LEU A 282 -1.57 -4.83 -4.00
N GLY A 283 -0.53 -5.45 -4.57
CA GLY A 283 -0.60 -6.08 -5.90
C GLY A 283 -0.91 -5.09 -7.01
N LEU A 284 -0.39 -3.86 -6.92
CA LEU A 284 -0.63 -2.80 -7.90
C LEU A 284 0.38 -2.87 -9.05
N ILE A 285 -0.10 -2.50 -10.22
CA ILE A 285 0.69 -2.33 -11.44
C ILE A 285 0.28 -1.04 -12.15
N ASN A 286 1.16 -0.53 -13.01
CA ASN A 286 0.88 0.63 -13.85
C ASN A 286 0.75 0.24 -15.32
N PHE A 287 -0.27 0.79 -15.98
CA PHE A 287 -0.26 0.95 -17.42
C PHE A 287 -0.16 2.43 -17.78
N PHE A 288 0.24 2.74 -19.00
CA PHE A 288 0.47 4.10 -19.44
C PHE A 288 -0.42 4.47 -20.62
N THR A 289 -0.83 5.73 -20.64
CA THR A 289 -1.30 6.39 -21.84
C THR A 289 -0.28 7.44 -22.24
N ALA A 290 0.14 7.46 -23.49
CA ALA A 290 1.18 8.37 -23.96
C ALA A 290 0.76 9.05 -25.26
N GLY A 291 0.88 10.38 -25.28
CA GLY A 291 0.55 11.21 -26.43
C GLY A 291 1.09 12.63 -26.29
N ALA A 292 0.92 13.45 -27.32
CA ALA A 292 1.43 14.83 -27.35
C ALA A 292 0.78 15.77 -26.31
N ASP A 293 -0.45 15.47 -25.88
CA ASP A 293 -1.13 16.29 -24.88
C ASP A 293 -0.80 15.84 -23.45
N GLU A 294 -0.75 14.54 -23.21
CA GLU A 294 -0.53 13.97 -21.88
C GLU A 294 0.23 12.64 -21.96
N VAL A 295 1.17 12.45 -21.03
CA VAL A 295 1.71 11.14 -20.64
C VAL A 295 1.25 10.90 -19.21
N ARG A 296 0.64 9.73 -18.96
CA ARG A 296 0.07 9.42 -17.66
C ARG A 296 0.22 7.96 -17.28
N ALA A 297 0.60 7.73 -16.02
CA ALA A 297 0.55 6.42 -15.39
C ALA A 297 -0.81 6.19 -14.72
N TRP A 298 -1.37 4.99 -14.92
CA TRP A 298 -2.66 4.57 -14.38
C TRP A 298 -2.49 3.34 -13.51
N THR A 299 -2.85 3.47 -12.25
CA THR A 299 -2.75 2.38 -11.28
C THR A 299 -3.95 1.44 -11.36
N ILE A 300 -3.69 0.15 -11.46
CA ILE A 300 -4.67 -0.93 -11.40
C ILE A 300 -4.16 -2.08 -10.53
N VAL A 301 -5.07 -2.93 -10.06
CA VAL A 301 -4.69 -4.19 -9.41
C VAL A 301 -4.26 -5.20 -10.47
N ASN A 302 -3.19 -5.94 -10.21
CA ASN A 302 -2.74 -7.04 -11.09
C ASN A 302 -3.90 -8.03 -11.35
N GLY A 303 -4.04 -8.46 -12.61
CA GLY A 303 -5.17 -9.28 -13.03
C GLY A 303 -6.39 -8.49 -13.54
N THR A 304 -6.33 -7.15 -13.56
CA THR A 304 -7.39 -6.31 -14.10
C THR A 304 -7.50 -6.47 -15.62
N LYS A 305 -8.73 -6.67 -16.11
CA LYS A 305 -9.04 -6.78 -17.54
C LYS A 305 -9.02 -5.41 -18.22
N ALA A 306 -8.66 -5.38 -19.53
CA ALA A 306 -8.53 -4.15 -20.32
C ALA A 306 -9.77 -3.26 -20.30
N GLN A 307 -10.97 -3.80 -20.36
CA GLN A 307 -12.20 -3.02 -20.28
C GLN A 307 -12.33 -2.32 -18.90
N LYS A 308 -11.97 -3.00 -17.82
CA LYS A 308 -11.97 -2.41 -16.48
C LYS A 308 -10.86 -1.39 -16.28
N ALA A 309 -9.68 -1.63 -16.87
CA ALA A 309 -8.58 -0.67 -16.90
C ALA A 309 -8.98 0.62 -17.64
N ALA A 310 -9.70 0.51 -18.76
CA ALA A 310 -10.25 1.66 -19.48
C ALA A 310 -11.18 2.51 -18.62
N GLY A 311 -11.90 1.89 -17.69
CA GLY A 311 -12.77 2.55 -16.72
C GLY A 311 -12.04 3.43 -15.70
N LYS A 312 -10.72 3.24 -15.53
CA LYS A 312 -9.88 4.13 -14.73
C LYS A 312 -9.70 5.49 -15.36
N ILE A 313 -9.69 5.53 -16.69
CA ILE A 313 -9.59 6.76 -17.44
C ILE A 313 -10.93 7.49 -17.40
N HIS A 314 -12.01 6.81 -17.82
CA HIS A 314 -13.35 7.33 -17.78
C HIS A 314 -14.40 6.21 -17.88
N THR A 315 -15.53 6.35 -17.20
CA THR A 315 -16.65 5.38 -17.23
C THR A 315 -17.23 5.19 -18.64
N ASP A 316 -17.21 6.21 -19.48
CA ASP A 316 -17.69 6.10 -20.86
C ASP A 316 -16.75 5.26 -21.71
N ILE A 317 -15.44 5.32 -21.47
CA ILE A 317 -14.47 4.46 -22.16
C ILE A 317 -14.68 2.99 -21.77
N GLU A 318 -14.98 2.71 -20.50
CA GLU A 318 -15.34 1.36 -20.05
C GLU A 318 -16.61 0.86 -20.74
N ARG A 319 -17.65 1.71 -20.78
CA ARG A 319 -18.96 1.38 -21.37
C ARG A 319 -18.87 1.18 -22.87
N GLY A 320 -18.21 2.10 -23.55
CA GLY A 320 -18.06 2.08 -25.02
C GLY A 320 -16.86 1.28 -25.51
N PHE A 321 -16.19 0.50 -24.68
CA PHE A 321 -14.96 -0.21 -25.01
C PHE A 321 -15.13 -1.10 -26.26
N ILE A 322 -14.27 -0.90 -27.25
CA ILE A 322 -14.20 -1.71 -28.47
C ILE A 322 -12.99 -2.63 -28.41
N ARG A 323 -11.80 -2.06 -28.24
CA ARG A 323 -10.51 -2.77 -28.16
C ARG A 323 -9.44 -1.86 -27.57
N ALA A 324 -8.33 -2.47 -27.16
CA ALA A 324 -7.12 -1.76 -26.76
C ALA A 324 -6.00 -2.01 -27.78
N GLU A 325 -5.30 -0.96 -28.17
CA GLU A 325 -4.02 -1.04 -28.90
C GLU A 325 -2.94 -0.98 -27.82
N ILE A 326 -2.14 -2.02 -27.70
CA ILE A 326 -1.18 -2.19 -26.62
C ILE A 326 0.20 -2.51 -27.17
N VAL A 327 1.20 -1.82 -26.67
CA VAL A 327 2.62 -2.16 -26.85
C VAL A 327 3.26 -2.22 -25.46
N SER A 328 4.15 -3.19 -25.22
CA SER A 328 4.89 -3.20 -23.97
C SER A 328 5.85 -2.00 -23.92
N TYR A 329 6.10 -1.48 -22.73
CA TYR A 329 7.07 -0.40 -22.53
C TYR A 329 8.42 -0.76 -23.16
N ASP A 330 8.94 -1.96 -22.89
CA ASP A 330 10.26 -2.40 -23.38
C ASP A 330 10.31 -2.45 -24.91
N ASP A 331 9.28 -2.99 -25.57
CA ASP A 331 9.20 -3.02 -27.03
C ASP A 331 9.13 -1.61 -27.62
N LEU A 332 8.36 -0.72 -27.00
CA LEU A 332 8.23 0.67 -27.44
C LEU A 332 9.57 1.41 -27.36
N ILE A 333 10.30 1.27 -26.26
CA ILE A 333 11.62 1.90 -26.08
C ILE A 333 12.63 1.30 -27.05
N ALA A 334 12.66 -0.02 -27.21
CA ALA A 334 13.55 -0.69 -28.16
C ALA A 334 13.28 -0.27 -29.63
N CYS A 335 12.04 0.12 -29.96
CA CYS A 335 11.68 0.62 -31.27
C CYS A 335 11.96 2.11 -31.47
N GLY A 336 12.03 2.89 -30.38
CA GLY A 336 12.25 4.33 -30.40
C GLY A 336 11.04 5.18 -30.83
N SER A 337 9.95 4.55 -31.29
CA SER A 337 8.69 5.23 -31.59
C SER A 337 7.52 4.24 -31.73
N GLU A 338 6.30 4.73 -31.51
CA GLU A 338 5.08 3.95 -31.73
C GLU A 338 4.93 3.51 -33.20
N GLN A 339 5.31 4.37 -34.13
CA GLN A 339 5.28 4.07 -35.59
C GLN A 339 6.19 2.87 -35.89
N ALA A 340 7.42 2.89 -35.41
CA ALA A 340 8.36 1.77 -35.61
C ALA A 340 7.88 0.48 -34.95
N ALA A 341 7.23 0.57 -33.79
CA ALA A 341 6.62 -0.59 -33.13
C ALA A 341 5.45 -1.16 -33.97
N LYS A 342 4.61 -0.31 -34.57
CA LYS A 342 3.54 -0.73 -35.48
C LYS A 342 4.11 -1.42 -36.73
N GLU A 343 5.13 -0.86 -37.36
CA GLU A 343 5.78 -1.44 -38.54
C GLU A 343 6.41 -2.82 -38.26
N LYS A 344 6.90 -3.03 -37.03
CA LYS A 344 7.41 -4.32 -36.58
C LYS A 344 6.32 -5.29 -36.10
N GLY A 345 5.05 -4.87 -36.09
CA GLY A 345 3.93 -5.70 -35.62
C GLY A 345 3.89 -5.96 -34.12
N LEU A 346 4.56 -5.11 -33.30
CA LEU A 346 4.62 -5.24 -31.86
C LEU A 346 3.44 -4.57 -31.15
N VAL A 347 2.66 -3.73 -31.85
CA VAL A 347 1.41 -3.19 -31.34
C VAL A 347 0.31 -4.22 -31.50
N ARG A 348 -0.18 -4.74 -30.40
CA ARG A 348 -1.22 -5.77 -30.33
C ARG A 348 -2.61 -5.14 -30.25
N LEU A 349 -3.60 -5.82 -30.81
CA LEU A 349 -5.01 -5.45 -30.70
C LEU A 349 -5.68 -6.41 -29.73
N GLU A 350 -6.02 -5.92 -28.56
CA GLU A 350 -6.52 -6.76 -27.46
C GLU A 350 -8.00 -6.47 -27.19
N GLY A 351 -8.72 -7.54 -26.87
CA GLY A 351 -10.14 -7.48 -26.50
C GLY A 351 -10.38 -7.15 -25.03
N LYS A 352 -11.66 -7.08 -24.66
CA LYS A 352 -12.11 -6.71 -23.31
C LYS A 352 -11.56 -7.60 -22.19
N ASP A 353 -11.26 -8.86 -22.47
CA ASP A 353 -10.84 -9.86 -21.51
C ASP A 353 -9.31 -9.98 -21.37
N TYR A 354 -8.55 -9.20 -22.13
CA TYR A 354 -7.09 -9.13 -21.97
C TYR A 354 -6.75 -8.69 -20.55
N ILE A 355 -5.83 -9.42 -19.92
CA ILE A 355 -5.33 -9.08 -18.60
C ILE A 355 -4.15 -8.12 -18.76
N MET A 356 -4.33 -6.89 -18.28
CA MET A 356 -3.31 -5.85 -18.36
C MET A 356 -2.02 -6.27 -17.66
N GLN A 357 -0.91 -5.96 -18.30
CA GLN A 357 0.43 -6.21 -17.76
C GLN A 357 1.05 -4.91 -17.25
N ASP A 358 1.95 -5.03 -16.27
CA ASP A 358 2.73 -3.87 -15.82
C ASP A 358 3.61 -3.34 -16.94
N GLY A 359 3.52 -2.03 -17.22
CA GLY A 359 4.25 -1.40 -18.31
C GLY A 359 3.54 -1.41 -19.68
N ASP A 360 2.30 -1.89 -19.76
CA ASP A 360 1.52 -1.76 -21.00
C ASP A 360 1.31 -0.28 -21.37
N VAL A 361 1.76 0.15 -22.54
CA VAL A 361 1.45 1.47 -23.11
C VAL A 361 0.24 1.29 -24.02
N THR A 362 -0.87 1.97 -23.70
CA THR A 362 -2.20 1.59 -24.20
C THR A 362 -2.95 2.78 -24.79
N TYR A 363 -3.61 2.51 -25.94
CA TYR A 363 -4.63 3.38 -26.49
C TYR A 363 -5.97 2.63 -26.59
N PHE A 364 -6.99 3.09 -25.84
CA PHE A 364 -8.32 2.48 -25.86
C PHE A 364 -9.18 3.06 -26.96
N ARG A 365 -9.71 2.19 -27.83
CA ARG A 365 -10.74 2.55 -28.80
C ARG A 365 -12.11 2.30 -28.21
N PHE A 366 -12.95 3.31 -28.26
CA PHE A 366 -14.30 3.26 -27.71
C PHE A 366 -15.29 4.05 -28.59
N ASN A 367 -16.55 3.75 -28.41
CA ASN A 367 -17.65 4.48 -29.02
C ASN A 367 -18.72 4.73 -27.97
N VAL A 368 -19.14 5.99 -27.81
CA VAL A 368 -20.15 6.43 -26.83
C VAL A 368 -21.39 6.91 -27.58
#